data_e87331478220e869a42f5ea1f6c1dd76
#
_entry.id   e87331478220e869a42f5ea1f6c1dd76
#
_cell.length_a   1.000
_cell.length_b   1.000
_cell.length_c   1.000
_cell.angle_alpha   90.00
_cell.angle_beta   90.00
_cell.angle_gamma   90.00
#
_symmetry.space_group_name_H-M   'P 1'
#
loop_
_entity.id
_entity.type
_entity.pdbx_description
1 polymer ?
#
loop_
_entity_poly.entity_id
_entity_poly.type
_entity_poly.pdbx_seq_one_letter_code
_entity_poly.pdbx_strand_id
1 'polypeptide(L)'
;FLEDGRSMYIFAGPTNVGKSIFLSNIATTAAAEGKNVLVVSLEMSEMIYSKRITSRMTGLPINHLDDHIDSLRESVGKFKMLHPRANMIIKEFAPNSITPPQLEGFIKKLINKEFKPDIIVLDYLNLMASTYGNNSYERIKSISEQVRAMSYTFECPVISATQVNRTGYGNNAGGPGLESIG
;
A
#
# COMPACT_ATOMS: atom_id res chain seq x y z
N PHE A 1 5.20 -13.97 -8.35
CA PHE A 1 5.80 -13.31 -7.19
C PHE A 1 4.90 -13.38 -5.95
N LEU A 2 3.58 -13.35 -6.10
CA LEU A 2 2.60 -13.48 -5.02
C LEU A 2 1.89 -14.83 -5.18
N GLU A 3 2.56 -15.91 -4.78
CA GLU A 3 2.10 -17.27 -5.04
C GLU A 3 0.89 -17.69 -4.20
N ASP A 4 0.68 -17.07 -3.04
CA ASP A 4 -0.41 -17.41 -2.14
C ASP A 4 -1.23 -16.15 -1.79
N GLY A 5 -2.53 -16.19 -2.12
CA GLY A 5 -3.47 -15.12 -1.82
C GLY A 5 -3.65 -14.80 -0.34
N ARG A 6 -3.02 -15.56 0.57
CA ARG A 6 -3.15 -15.42 2.04
C ARG A 6 -1.87 -14.95 2.71
N SER A 7 -1.04 -14.19 1.99
CA SER A 7 0.28 -13.78 2.47
C SER A 7 0.33 -12.29 2.78
N MET A 8 1.19 -11.93 3.73
CA MET A 8 1.56 -10.54 4.02
C MET A 8 3.05 -10.34 3.72
N TYR A 9 3.34 -9.30 2.96
CA TYR A 9 4.70 -8.90 2.58
C TYR A 9 5.01 -7.53 3.16
N ILE A 10 6.11 -7.42 3.88
CA ILE A 10 6.55 -6.15 4.50
C ILE A 10 7.94 -5.80 3.97
N PHE A 11 8.05 -4.62 3.36
CA PHE A 11 9.31 -4.06 2.90
C PHE A 11 9.87 -3.08 3.93
N ALA A 12 10.95 -3.47 4.58
CA ALA A 12 11.62 -2.65 5.58
C ALA A 12 12.67 -1.73 4.95
N GLY A 13 12.69 -0.47 5.37
CA GLY A 13 13.69 0.49 4.89
C GLY A 13 13.65 1.81 5.65
N PRO A 14 14.78 2.56 5.66
CA PRO A 14 14.83 3.87 6.29
C PRO A 14 13.88 4.88 5.62
N THR A 15 13.78 6.07 6.20
CA THR A 15 13.04 7.18 5.59
C THR A 15 13.63 7.57 4.24
N ASN A 16 12.78 8.04 3.32
CA ASN A 16 13.15 8.60 2.00
C ASN A 16 13.90 7.65 1.05
N VAL A 17 13.81 6.34 1.22
CA VAL A 17 14.38 5.34 0.30
C VAL A 17 13.42 4.93 -0.81
N GLY A 18 12.25 5.57 -0.93
CA GLY A 18 11.31 5.30 -2.00
C GLY A 18 10.30 4.19 -1.72
N LYS A 19 10.02 3.83 -0.45
CA LYS A 19 9.05 2.78 -0.09
C LYS A 19 7.69 2.98 -0.76
N SER A 20 7.12 4.19 -0.66
CA SER A 20 5.82 4.51 -1.27
C SER A 20 5.86 4.49 -2.80
N ILE A 21 7.01 4.82 -3.43
CA ILE A 21 7.20 4.68 -4.88
C ILE A 21 7.19 3.19 -5.26
N PHE A 22 7.87 2.37 -4.49
CA PHE A 22 7.88 0.92 -4.70
C PHE A 22 6.48 0.32 -4.56
N LEU A 23 5.73 0.69 -3.51
CA LEU A 23 4.34 0.26 -3.30
C LEU A 23 3.42 0.72 -4.44
N SER A 24 3.56 1.95 -4.93
CA SER A 24 2.77 2.45 -6.07
C SER A 24 3.09 1.70 -7.38
N ASN A 25 4.35 1.28 -7.57
CA ASN A 25 4.73 0.45 -8.72
C ASN A 25 4.08 -0.95 -8.65
N ILE A 26 4.06 -1.58 -7.47
CA ILE A 26 3.37 -2.87 -7.27
C ILE A 26 1.87 -2.71 -7.58
N ALA A 27 1.22 -1.67 -7.02
CA ALA A 27 -0.19 -1.40 -7.27
C ALA A 27 -0.49 -1.23 -8.77
N THR A 28 0.34 -0.46 -9.48
CA THR A 28 0.18 -0.24 -10.93
C THR A 28 0.37 -1.52 -11.72
N THR A 29 1.39 -2.31 -11.39
CA THR A 29 1.67 -3.58 -12.08
C THR A 29 0.52 -4.58 -11.88
N ALA A 30 0.01 -4.71 -10.65
CA ALA A 30 -1.14 -5.58 -10.37
C ALA A 30 -2.40 -5.14 -11.14
N ALA A 31 -2.66 -3.83 -11.22
CA ALA A 31 -3.75 -3.32 -12.04
C ALA A 31 -3.56 -3.63 -13.53
N ALA A 32 -2.34 -3.49 -14.07
CA ALA A 32 -2.03 -3.86 -15.44
C ALA A 32 -2.25 -5.35 -15.74
N GLU A 33 -2.15 -6.21 -14.73
CA GLU A 33 -2.49 -7.64 -14.80
C GLU A 33 -3.99 -7.92 -14.65
N GLY A 34 -4.83 -6.88 -14.59
CA GLY A 34 -6.29 -6.98 -14.48
C GLY A 34 -6.79 -7.29 -13.08
N LYS A 35 -6.00 -7.01 -12.04
CA LYS A 35 -6.38 -7.21 -10.64
C LYS A 35 -7.14 -6.02 -10.07
N ASN A 36 -8.06 -6.29 -9.15
CA ASN A 36 -8.67 -5.27 -8.31
C ASN A 36 -7.71 -4.87 -7.20
N VAL A 37 -7.22 -3.65 -7.24
CA VAL A 37 -6.20 -3.15 -6.31
C VAL A 37 -6.82 -2.17 -5.31
N LEU A 38 -6.70 -2.46 -4.02
CA LEU A 38 -7.00 -1.49 -2.97
C LEU A 38 -5.70 -0.90 -2.44
N VAL A 39 -5.52 0.40 -2.61
CA VAL A 39 -4.44 1.16 -1.99
C VAL A 39 -4.98 1.90 -0.77
N VAL A 40 -4.39 1.65 0.38
CA VAL A 40 -4.66 2.37 1.63
C VAL A 40 -3.44 3.20 1.97
N SER A 41 -3.57 4.52 1.90
CA SER A 41 -2.50 5.45 2.22
C SER A 41 -2.73 6.08 3.60
N LEU A 42 -1.71 6.04 4.44
CA LEU A 42 -1.68 6.66 5.77
C LEU A 42 -0.65 7.80 5.85
N GLU A 43 0.14 7.99 4.80
CA GLU A 43 1.19 9.02 4.73
C GLU A 43 0.89 10.09 3.69
N MET A 44 0.33 9.70 2.55
CA MET A 44 0.11 10.60 1.42
C MET A 44 -1.36 10.73 1.07
N SER A 45 -1.73 11.91 0.52
CA SER A 45 -3.09 12.12 0.03
C SER A 45 -3.42 11.23 -1.17
N GLU A 46 -4.71 10.94 -1.35
CA GLU A 46 -5.25 10.22 -2.51
C GLU A 46 -4.77 10.86 -3.83
N MET A 47 -4.73 12.19 -3.87
CA MET A 47 -4.29 12.94 -5.06
C MET A 47 -2.81 12.67 -5.39
N ILE A 48 -1.91 12.74 -4.40
CA ILE A 48 -0.48 12.50 -4.62
C ILE A 48 -0.25 11.05 -5.04
N TYR A 49 -0.94 10.11 -4.39
CA TYR A 49 -0.85 8.70 -4.75
C TYR A 49 -1.35 8.43 -6.16
N SER A 50 -2.49 9.03 -6.54
CA SER A 50 -3.05 8.95 -7.90
C SER A 50 -2.08 9.52 -8.94
N LYS A 51 -1.45 10.67 -8.68
CA LYS A 51 -0.44 11.25 -9.57
C LYS A 51 0.74 10.30 -9.80
N ARG A 52 1.25 9.63 -8.75
CA ARG A 52 2.34 8.64 -8.87
C ARG A 52 1.94 7.47 -9.76
N ILE A 53 0.77 6.92 -9.52
CA ILE A 53 0.24 5.80 -10.31
C ILE A 53 0.04 6.24 -11.77
N THR A 54 -0.58 7.39 -11.99
CA THR A 54 -0.81 7.93 -13.35
C THR A 54 0.51 8.16 -14.08
N SER A 55 1.50 8.77 -13.42
CA SER A 55 2.85 8.94 -13.98
C SER A 55 3.47 7.61 -14.41
N ARG A 56 3.33 6.58 -13.58
CA ARG A 56 3.82 5.23 -13.90
C ARG A 56 3.07 4.57 -15.06
N MET A 57 1.74 4.76 -15.15
CA MET A 57 0.91 4.21 -16.21
C MET A 57 1.17 4.86 -17.57
N THR A 58 1.42 6.17 -17.57
CA THR A 58 1.53 6.99 -18.79
C THR A 58 2.96 7.22 -19.23
N GLY A 59 3.95 7.02 -18.35
CA GLY A 59 5.34 7.38 -18.59
C GLY A 59 5.63 8.88 -18.50
N LEU A 60 4.63 9.72 -18.21
CA LEU A 60 4.79 11.17 -18.06
C LEU A 60 5.38 11.51 -16.69
N PRO A 61 6.32 12.46 -16.61
CA PRO A 61 6.85 12.92 -15.33
C PRO A 61 5.75 13.51 -14.46
N ILE A 62 5.77 13.19 -13.14
CA ILE A 62 4.73 13.58 -12.19
C ILE A 62 4.48 15.10 -12.14
N ASN A 63 5.53 15.90 -12.32
CA ASN A 63 5.46 17.37 -12.28
C ASN A 63 4.84 17.98 -13.56
N HIS A 64 4.68 17.20 -14.63
CA HIS A 64 4.09 17.64 -15.91
C HIS A 64 2.70 17.07 -16.16
N LEU A 65 2.15 16.33 -15.19
CA LEU A 65 0.81 15.75 -15.37
C LEU A 65 -0.28 16.81 -15.52
N ASP A 66 -0.17 17.91 -14.79
CA ASP A 66 -1.18 18.98 -14.82
C ASP A 66 -1.09 19.82 -16.12
N ASP A 67 0.06 19.84 -16.79
CA ASP A 67 0.30 20.60 -18.03
C ASP A 67 -0.22 19.84 -19.27
N HIS A 68 -0.49 18.54 -19.18
CA HIS A 68 -0.79 17.65 -20.29
C HIS A 68 -2.10 16.86 -20.10
N ILE A 69 -3.17 17.51 -19.66
CA ILE A 69 -4.44 16.86 -19.30
C ILE A 69 -5.03 16.02 -20.44
N ASP A 70 -4.96 16.51 -21.67
CA ASP A 70 -5.51 15.77 -22.82
C ASP A 70 -4.67 14.54 -23.17
N SER A 71 -3.34 14.64 -23.14
CA SER A 71 -2.45 13.49 -23.27
C SER A 71 -2.62 12.48 -22.15
N LEU A 72 -2.93 12.95 -20.94
CA LEU A 72 -3.26 12.11 -19.80
C LEU A 72 -4.54 11.31 -20.03
N ARG A 73 -5.61 11.97 -20.45
CA ARG A 73 -6.90 11.33 -20.76
C ARG A 73 -6.73 10.25 -21.82
N GLU A 74 -5.97 10.56 -22.88
CA GLU A 74 -5.66 9.60 -23.94
C GLU A 74 -4.87 8.40 -23.40
N SER A 75 -3.81 8.64 -22.62
CA SER A 75 -2.96 7.59 -22.06
C SER A 75 -3.69 6.71 -21.07
N VAL A 76 -4.50 7.30 -20.17
CA VAL A 76 -5.37 6.55 -19.26
C VAL A 76 -6.45 5.78 -20.03
N GLY A 77 -7.00 6.36 -21.09
CA GLY A 77 -7.94 5.69 -21.99
C GLY A 77 -7.29 4.47 -22.65
N LYS A 78 -6.09 4.60 -23.19
CA LYS A 78 -5.31 3.48 -23.75
C LYS A 78 -5.04 2.40 -22.71
N PHE A 79 -4.64 2.78 -21.49
CA PHE A 79 -4.43 1.81 -20.39
C PHE A 79 -5.71 1.03 -20.10
N LYS A 80 -6.86 1.71 -19.97
CA LYS A 80 -8.15 1.04 -19.74
C LYS A 80 -8.55 0.12 -20.90
N MET A 81 -8.26 0.49 -22.14
CA MET A 81 -8.51 -0.37 -23.29
C MET A 81 -7.65 -1.63 -23.28
N LEU A 82 -6.38 -1.51 -22.89
CA LEU A 82 -5.45 -2.64 -22.78
C LEU A 82 -5.74 -3.52 -21.54
N HIS A 83 -6.26 -2.91 -20.47
CA HIS A 83 -6.52 -3.57 -19.20
C HIS A 83 -7.97 -3.35 -18.74
N PRO A 84 -8.97 -3.88 -19.46
CA PRO A 84 -10.40 -3.58 -19.20
C PRO A 84 -10.90 -4.08 -17.85
N ARG A 85 -10.21 -5.05 -17.24
CA ARG A 85 -10.54 -5.58 -15.91
C ARG A 85 -9.81 -4.87 -14.77
N ALA A 86 -8.90 -3.95 -15.08
CA ALA A 86 -8.15 -3.22 -14.06
C ALA A 86 -9.07 -2.28 -13.29
N ASN A 87 -9.24 -2.52 -12.00
CA ASN A 87 -9.91 -1.63 -11.07
C ASN A 87 -8.98 -1.26 -9.92
N MET A 88 -8.98 0.01 -9.53
CA MET A 88 -8.17 0.48 -8.42
C MET A 88 -8.96 1.47 -7.58
N ILE A 89 -8.95 1.24 -6.29
CA ILE A 89 -9.44 2.20 -5.30
C ILE A 89 -8.24 2.67 -4.47
N ILE A 90 -8.08 3.97 -4.37
CA ILE A 90 -7.10 4.60 -3.49
C ILE A 90 -7.88 5.26 -2.37
N LYS A 91 -7.56 4.93 -1.12
CA LYS A 91 -8.20 5.50 0.06
C LYS A 91 -7.18 6.04 1.03
N GLU A 92 -7.29 7.32 1.33
CA GLU A 92 -6.51 8.00 2.35
C GLU A 92 -7.19 7.90 3.71
N PHE A 93 -6.39 7.67 4.75
CA PHE A 93 -6.76 7.88 6.14
C PHE A 93 -5.66 8.68 6.82
N ALA A 94 -6.02 9.55 7.74
CA ALA A 94 -5.03 10.27 8.52
C ALA A 94 -4.17 9.30 9.36
N PRO A 95 -2.89 9.60 9.62
CA PRO A 95 -2.06 8.80 10.51
C PRO A 95 -2.74 8.59 11.86
N ASN A 96 -2.66 7.38 12.40
CA ASN A 96 -3.28 6.96 13.66
C ASN A 96 -4.83 7.15 13.73
N SER A 97 -5.52 7.25 12.60
CA SER A 97 -6.98 7.43 12.56
C SER A 97 -7.76 6.14 12.31
N ILE A 98 -7.11 5.08 11.85
CA ILE A 98 -7.76 3.81 11.53
C ILE A 98 -7.04 2.63 12.16
N THR A 99 -7.78 1.77 12.82
CA THR A 99 -7.31 0.49 13.35
C THR A 99 -7.49 -0.64 12.34
N PRO A 100 -6.77 -1.77 12.46
CA PRO A 100 -6.99 -2.92 11.58
C PRO A 100 -8.44 -3.42 11.53
N PRO A 101 -9.21 -3.54 12.64
CA PRO A 101 -10.62 -3.91 12.58
C PRO A 101 -11.50 -2.89 11.83
N GLN A 102 -11.20 -1.60 11.93
CA GLN A 102 -11.93 -0.57 11.17
C GLN A 102 -11.62 -0.65 9.67
N LEU A 103 -10.36 -0.94 9.30
CA LEU A 103 -9.97 -1.18 7.92
C LEU A 103 -10.66 -2.43 7.37
N GLU A 104 -10.73 -3.51 8.15
CA GLU A 104 -11.50 -4.72 7.78
C GLU A 104 -12.98 -4.39 7.52
N GLY A 105 -13.61 -3.58 8.39
CA GLY A 105 -14.98 -3.11 8.19
C GLY A 105 -15.15 -2.27 6.92
N PHE A 106 -14.14 -1.45 6.57
CA PHE A 106 -14.13 -0.67 5.32
C PHE A 106 -14.04 -1.60 4.10
N ILE A 107 -13.17 -2.60 4.11
CA ILE A 107 -13.03 -3.57 3.02
C ILE A 107 -14.33 -4.35 2.82
N LYS A 108 -14.99 -4.80 3.90
CA LYS A 108 -16.29 -5.45 3.81
C LYS A 108 -17.36 -4.57 3.14
N LYS A 109 -17.35 -3.25 3.41
CA LYS A 109 -18.24 -2.30 2.71
C LYS A 109 -17.92 -2.19 1.22
N LEU A 110 -16.65 -2.27 0.82
CA LEU A 110 -16.27 -2.29 -0.60
C LEU A 110 -16.74 -3.57 -1.28
N ILE A 111 -16.60 -4.71 -0.63
CA ILE A 111 -17.07 -6.01 -1.16
C ILE A 111 -18.59 -5.99 -1.35
N ASN A 112 -19.35 -5.42 -0.42
CA ASN A 112 -20.80 -5.25 -0.55
C ASN A 112 -21.20 -4.31 -1.71
N LYS A 113 -20.26 -3.50 -2.22
CA LYS A 113 -20.39 -2.65 -3.41
C LYS A 113 -19.75 -3.27 -4.65
N GLU A 114 -19.63 -4.59 -4.68
CA GLU A 114 -19.07 -5.38 -5.78
C GLU A 114 -17.59 -5.14 -6.08
N PHE A 115 -16.84 -4.53 -5.13
CA PHE A 115 -15.40 -4.42 -5.24
C PHE A 115 -14.70 -5.34 -4.25
N LYS A 116 -14.33 -6.54 -4.69
CA LYS A 116 -13.46 -7.45 -3.93
C LYS A 116 -12.02 -7.21 -4.35
N PRO A 117 -11.11 -6.77 -3.46
CA PRO A 117 -9.70 -6.59 -3.80
C PRO A 117 -9.03 -7.95 -4.04
N ASP A 118 -8.19 -8.02 -5.08
CA ASP A 118 -7.26 -9.13 -5.32
C ASP A 118 -5.92 -8.89 -4.63
N ILE A 119 -5.64 -7.64 -4.29
CA ILE A 119 -4.44 -7.21 -3.56
C ILE A 119 -4.73 -5.94 -2.75
N ILE A 120 -4.19 -5.87 -1.55
CA ILE A 120 -4.24 -4.70 -0.68
C ILE A 120 -2.81 -4.15 -0.54
N VAL A 121 -2.62 -2.89 -0.88
CA VAL A 121 -1.37 -2.14 -0.68
C VAL A 121 -1.57 -1.14 0.43
N LEU A 122 -0.87 -1.30 1.54
CA LEU A 122 -0.98 -0.48 2.75
C LEU A 122 0.29 0.37 2.94
N ASP A 123 0.19 1.67 2.76
CA ASP A 123 1.31 2.60 2.85
C ASP A 123 1.14 3.56 4.05
N TYR A 124 1.77 3.29 5.20
CA TYR A 124 2.47 2.11 5.63
C TYR A 124 2.00 1.70 7.04
N LEU A 125 2.27 0.46 7.40
CA LEU A 125 1.71 -0.23 8.55
C LEU A 125 1.89 0.49 9.90
N ASN A 126 3.06 1.08 10.16
CA ASN A 126 3.37 1.73 11.45
C ASN A 126 2.49 2.97 11.73
N LEU A 127 1.83 3.52 10.72
CA LEU A 127 0.93 4.67 10.87
C LEU A 127 -0.51 4.29 11.20
N MET A 128 -0.81 2.99 11.33
CA MET A 128 -2.13 2.57 11.81
C MET A 128 -2.29 2.83 13.32
N ALA A 129 -3.53 3.09 13.71
CA ALA A 129 -3.89 3.13 15.13
C ALA A 129 -3.88 1.71 15.72
N SER A 130 -3.47 1.59 16.99
CA SER A 130 -3.60 0.36 17.76
C SER A 130 -4.31 0.64 19.07
N THR A 131 -5.21 -0.25 19.45
CA THR A 131 -5.85 -0.25 20.78
C THR A 131 -5.09 -1.11 21.80
N TYR A 132 -4.04 -1.80 21.35
CA TYR A 132 -3.25 -2.74 22.17
C TYR A 132 -1.78 -2.33 22.19
N GLY A 133 -1.14 -2.61 23.31
CA GLY A 133 0.30 -2.42 23.50
C GLY A 133 0.64 -1.13 24.24
N ASN A 134 1.53 -1.28 25.24
CA ASN A 134 2.01 -0.19 26.10
C ASN A 134 3.22 0.53 25.49
N ASN A 135 3.88 -0.09 24.51
CA ASN A 135 5.04 0.46 23.82
C ASN A 135 4.92 0.31 22.28
N SER A 136 5.79 0.96 21.54
CA SER A 136 5.76 0.96 20.06
C SER A 136 5.88 -0.44 19.47
N TYR A 137 6.73 -1.29 20.04
CA TYR A 137 6.94 -2.65 19.54
C TYR A 137 5.67 -3.51 19.67
N GLU A 138 5.03 -3.50 20.84
CA GLU A 138 3.78 -4.25 21.07
C GLU A 138 2.65 -3.77 20.15
N ARG A 139 2.55 -2.44 19.94
CA ARG A 139 1.57 -1.85 19.03
C ARG A 139 1.78 -2.34 17.61
N ILE A 140 3.01 -2.27 17.08
CA ILE A 140 3.32 -2.68 15.71
C ILE A 140 3.14 -4.20 15.56
N LYS A 141 3.55 -4.99 16.54
CA LYS A 141 3.32 -6.43 16.56
C LYS A 141 1.82 -6.75 16.44
N SER A 142 0.99 -6.12 17.29
CA SER A 142 -0.47 -6.31 17.27
C SER A 142 -1.08 -5.90 15.94
N ILE A 143 -0.68 -4.75 15.37
CA ILE A 143 -1.14 -4.30 14.05
C ILE A 143 -0.75 -5.32 12.98
N SER A 144 0.50 -5.79 12.98
CA SER A 144 1.01 -6.75 11.99
C SER A 144 0.24 -8.07 12.01
N GLU A 145 -0.02 -8.59 13.20
CA GLU A 145 -0.79 -9.83 13.39
C GLU A 145 -2.22 -9.68 12.86
N GLN A 146 -2.89 -8.56 13.17
CA GLN A 146 -4.24 -8.29 12.70
C GLN A 146 -4.30 -8.05 11.19
N VAL A 147 -3.34 -7.30 10.62
CA VAL A 147 -3.26 -7.08 9.17
C VAL A 147 -2.95 -8.38 8.43
N ARG A 148 -2.11 -9.24 8.99
CA ARG A 148 -1.88 -10.58 8.46
C ARG A 148 -3.16 -11.42 8.48
N ALA A 149 -3.94 -11.36 9.55
CA ALA A 149 -5.23 -12.07 9.63
C ALA A 149 -6.19 -11.61 8.52
N MET A 150 -6.18 -10.32 8.14
CA MET A 150 -6.99 -9.83 7.00
C MET A 150 -6.63 -10.51 5.68
N SER A 151 -5.36 -10.88 5.43
CA SER A 151 -5.00 -11.60 4.20
C SER A 151 -5.70 -12.97 4.11
N TYR A 152 -5.93 -13.63 5.24
CA TYR A 152 -6.70 -14.86 5.30
C TYR A 152 -8.20 -14.61 5.17
N THR A 153 -8.73 -13.58 5.86
CA THR A 153 -10.16 -13.24 5.83
C THR A 153 -10.63 -12.90 4.41
N PHE A 154 -9.86 -12.14 3.67
CA PHE A 154 -10.22 -11.69 2.32
C PHE A 154 -9.63 -12.56 1.20
N GLU A 155 -8.80 -13.54 1.54
CA GLU A 155 -8.09 -14.41 0.58
C GLU A 155 -7.30 -13.61 -0.47
N CYS A 156 -6.65 -12.53 -0.02
CA CYS A 156 -5.83 -11.69 -0.88
C CYS A 156 -4.55 -11.25 -0.17
N PRO A 157 -3.43 -11.11 -0.91
CA PRO A 157 -2.17 -10.65 -0.32
C PRO A 157 -2.28 -9.21 0.17
N VAL A 158 -1.64 -8.94 1.30
CA VAL A 158 -1.42 -7.59 1.82
C VAL A 158 0.05 -7.24 1.69
N ILE A 159 0.32 -6.13 1.03
CA ILE A 159 1.68 -5.61 0.86
C ILE A 159 1.80 -4.29 1.59
N SER A 160 2.80 -4.18 2.46
CA SER A 160 3.06 -2.97 3.21
C SER A 160 4.54 -2.66 3.30
N ALA A 161 4.85 -1.51 3.85
CA ALA A 161 6.20 -1.12 4.22
C ALA A 161 6.28 -0.88 5.72
N THR A 162 7.51 -0.89 6.23
CA THR A 162 7.82 -0.47 7.58
C THR A 162 9.07 0.39 7.59
N GLN A 163 9.12 1.31 8.54
CA GLN A 163 10.29 2.15 8.74
C GLN A 163 11.24 1.47 9.72
N VAL A 164 12.53 1.46 9.37
CA VAL A 164 13.60 0.96 10.24
C VAL A 164 14.36 2.15 10.80
N ASN A 165 14.61 2.15 12.11
CA ASN A 165 15.38 3.19 12.77
C ASN A 165 16.85 3.14 12.36
N ARG A 166 17.49 4.32 12.23
CA ARG A 166 18.91 4.42 11.83
C ARG A 166 19.88 3.72 12.79
N THR A 167 19.51 3.56 14.04
CA THR A 167 20.31 2.83 15.06
C THR A 167 20.48 1.34 14.76
N GLY A 168 19.57 0.73 13.98
CA GLY A 168 19.69 -0.66 13.54
C GLY A 168 20.71 -0.91 12.43
N TYR A 169 21.29 0.14 11.84
CA TYR A 169 22.35 0.05 10.82
C TYR A 169 23.77 0.20 11.41
N GLY A 170 23.91 0.28 12.75
CA GLY A 170 25.21 0.42 13.43
C GLY A 170 26.00 -0.87 13.43
N ASN A 171 27.16 -0.85 12.76
CA ASN A 171 28.36 -1.68 12.92
C ASN A 171 28.31 -3.22 12.78
N ASN A 172 27.23 -3.86 12.38
CA ASN A 172 27.25 -5.29 12.10
C ASN A 172 26.93 -5.58 10.63
N ALA A 173 27.80 -6.32 9.98
CA ALA A 173 27.68 -6.77 8.57
C ALA A 173 26.47 -7.72 8.29
N GLY A 174 25.49 -7.76 9.18
CA GLY A 174 24.34 -8.68 9.15
C GLY A 174 22.97 -8.05 8.84
N GLY A 175 22.89 -6.77 8.50
CA GLY A 175 21.60 -6.10 8.26
C GLY A 175 20.86 -5.70 9.57
N PRO A 176 19.75 -4.94 9.47
CA PRO A 176 18.99 -4.50 10.63
C PRO A 176 18.30 -5.67 11.33
N GLY A 177 18.50 -5.81 12.65
CA GLY A 177 17.80 -6.79 13.46
C GLY A 177 16.30 -6.44 13.64
N LEU A 178 15.51 -7.39 14.08
CA LEU A 178 14.05 -7.21 14.30
C LEU A 178 13.75 -6.12 15.35
N GLU A 179 14.67 -5.84 16.26
CA GLU A 179 14.57 -4.77 17.26
C GLU A 179 14.64 -3.35 16.66
N SER A 180 15.04 -3.21 15.41
CA SER A 180 15.11 -1.91 14.72
C SER A 180 13.82 -1.51 14.00
N ILE A 181 12.79 -2.36 14.09
CA ILE A 181 11.47 -2.12 13.54
C ILE A 181 10.60 -1.52 14.64
N GLY A 182 10.46 -0.20 14.66
CA GLY A 182 9.69 0.52 15.67
C GLY A 182 9.17 1.85 15.16
#